data_5ec87543a44cd8ab56badf2f0b157bd5
#
_entry.id   5ec87543a44cd8ab56badf2f0b157bd5
#
_cell.length_a   1.000
_cell.length_b   1.000
_cell.length_c   1.000
_cell.angle_alpha   90.00
_cell.angle_beta   90.00
_cell.angle_gamma   90.00
#
_symmetry.space_group_name_H-M   'P 1'
#
loop_
_entity.id
_entity.type
_entity.pdbx_description
1 polymer ?
#
loop_
_entity_poly.entity_id
_entity_poly.type
_entity_poly.pdbx_seq_one_letter_code
_entity_poly.pdbx_strand_id
1 'polypeptide(L)'
;MENYTIFVSPKIFSSKQSYWMLVSLHLNKPALRTLGIAESFVRTCPSSRLAGVVMRADRRVDGVAFARATVGGDDATEGVLKIYEQLGRADINAVILSGAVISWFNIIDIQEVFDIIQKPVICLTYEESPGLERYIREYFQNPEEKLRRYQRLGQREIISLKTGYQVYIRALGATPEEARVLLNKFTLDGRRPEPVRVARLAARAAMHSDEGLSEIT
;
A
#
# COMPACT_ATOMS: atom_id res chain seq x y z
N MET A 1 -34.11 20.25 -42.44
CA MET A 1 -33.39 19.18 -41.65
C MET A 1 -32.76 19.90 -40.47
N GLU A 2 -33.45 19.89 -39.37
CA GLU A 2 -33.00 20.57 -38.15
C GLU A 2 -32.30 19.56 -37.24
N ASN A 3 -31.02 19.81 -36.93
CA ASN A 3 -30.23 19.01 -36.03
C ASN A 3 -30.55 19.40 -34.57
N TYR A 4 -31.28 18.57 -33.86
CA TYR A 4 -31.47 18.69 -32.42
C TYR A 4 -30.25 18.15 -31.68
N THR A 5 -29.44 19.04 -31.16
CA THR A 5 -28.37 18.71 -30.19
C THR A 5 -29.01 18.54 -28.83
N ILE A 6 -29.09 17.30 -28.33
CA ILE A 6 -29.58 17.02 -26.97
C ILE A 6 -28.44 17.38 -25.98
N PHE A 7 -28.60 18.47 -25.27
CA PHE A 7 -27.80 18.80 -24.08
C PHE A 7 -28.22 17.89 -22.94
N VAL A 8 -27.42 16.88 -22.65
CA VAL A 8 -27.57 16.09 -21.41
C VAL A 8 -26.86 16.83 -20.28
N SER A 9 -27.64 17.44 -19.42
CA SER A 9 -27.18 18.08 -18.20
C SER A 9 -26.52 17.04 -17.29
N PRO A 10 -25.30 17.24 -16.74
CA PRO A 10 -24.70 16.31 -15.80
C PRO A 10 -25.49 16.33 -14.49
N LYS A 11 -26.21 15.27 -14.22
CA LYS A 11 -26.79 15.02 -12.89
C LYS A 11 -25.65 14.91 -11.89
N ILE A 12 -25.59 15.87 -10.96
CA ILE A 12 -24.75 15.84 -9.78
C ILE A 12 -25.20 14.63 -8.93
N PHE A 13 -24.51 13.51 -9.06
CA PHE A 13 -24.67 12.36 -8.17
C PHE A 13 -23.85 12.62 -6.91
N SER A 14 -24.53 13.07 -5.85
CA SER A 14 -24.06 13.07 -4.49
C SER A 14 -24.09 11.64 -3.96
N SER A 15 -23.00 10.90 -4.06
CA SER A 15 -22.62 9.85 -3.12
C SER A 15 -21.24 9.31 -3.46
N LYS A 16 -20.35 9.31 -2.49
CA LYS A 16 -18.98 8.74 -2.55
C LYS A 16 -18.93 7.23 -2.89
N GLN A 17 -20.05 6.59 -3.10
CA GLN A 17 -20.20 5.16 -3.35
C GLN A 17 -20.08 4.74 -4.82
N SER A 18 -20.10 5.69 -5.75
CA SER A 18 -20.17 5.38 -7.20
C SER A 18 -18.80 5.28 -7.90
N TYR A 19 -17.72 5.71 -7.27
CA TYR A 19 -16.37 5.70 -7.89
C TYR A 19 -15.67 4.32 -7.86
N TRP A 20 -16.16 3.41 -7.03
CA TRP A 20 -15.56 2.08 -6.80
C TRP A 20 -15.73 1.11 -7.99
N MET A 21 -16.60 1.43 -8.95
CA MET A 21 -17.00 0.51 -10.04
C MET A 21 -16.07 0.53 -11.27
N LEU A 22 -15.04 1.36 -11.32
CA LEU A 22 -14.24 1.53 -12.53
C LEU A 22 -12.89 0.79 -12.54
N VAL A 23 -12.45 0.24 -11.42
CA VAL A 23 -11.18 -0.50 -11.36
C VAL A 23 -11.49 -1.99 -11.20
N SER A 24 -11.51 -2.73 -12.32
CA SER A 24 -11.74 -4.18 -12.31
C SER A 24 -10.43 -4.93 -12.08
N LEU A 25 -10.37 -5.70 -10.99
CA LEU A 25 -9.25 -6.58 -10.69
C LEU A 25 -9.38 -7.90 -11.47
N HIS A 26 -8.72 -8.00 -12.62
CA HIS A 26 -8.74 -9.21 -13.45
C HIS A 26 -7.87 -10.34 -12.86
N LEU A 27 -8.40 -11.02 -11.86
CA LEU A 27 -7.69 -12.07 -11.10
C LEU A 27 -7.28 -13.29 -11.92
N ASN A 28 -7.96 -13.56 -13.04
CA ASN A 28 -7.69 -14.72 -13.90
C ASN A 28 -6.61 -14.46 -14.97
N LYS A 29 -6.05 -13.26 -15.03
CA LYS A 29 -4.99 -12.93 -15.99
C LYS A 29 -3.75 -13.79 -15.72
N PRO A 30 -3.23 -14.56 -16.71
CA PRO A 30 -2.07 -15.43 -16.50
C PRO A 30 -0.80 -14.70 -16.05
N ALA A 31 -0.61 -13.49 -16.56
CA ALA A 31 0.52 -12.63 -16.24
C ALA A 31 0.18 -11.54 -15.21
N LEU A 32 -0.75 -11.82 -14.28
CA LEU A 32 -1.11 -10.90 -13.20
C LEU A 32 0.15 -10.46 -12.43
N ARG A 33 0.33 -9.15 -12.31
CA ARG A 33 1.45 -8.53 -11.59
C ARG A 33 0.95 -7.71 -10.41
N THR A 34 1.64 -7.84 -9.30
CA THR A 34 1.36 -7.10 -8.08
C THR A 34 2.62 -6.39 -7.61
N LEU A 35 2.49 -5.12 -7.28
CA LEU A 35 3.53 -4.35 -6.61
C LEU A 35 3.39 -4.53 -5.09
N GLY A 36 4.32 -5.23 -4.47
CA GLY A 36 4.42 -5.30 -3.02
C GLY A 36 5.35 -4.22 -2.49
N ILE A 37 4.92 -3.43 -1.51
CA ILE A 37 5.74 -2.40 -0.87
C ILE A 37 5.88 -2.71 0.61
N ALA A 38 7.11 -2.64 1.09
CA ALA A 38 7.45 -2.80 2.49
C ALA A 38 8.58 -1.85 2.88
N GLU A 39 8.76 -1.67 4.19
CA GLU A 39 9.79 -0.81 4.75
C GLU A 39 10.76 -1.57 5.65
N SER A 40 11.88 -0.91 5.92
CA SER A 40 12.77 -1.16 7.05
C SER A 40 13.19 0.17 7.66
N PHE A 41 13.14 0.29 8.98
CA PHE A 41 13.61 1.47 9.67
C PHE A 41 14.31 1.11 10.98
N VAL A 42 15.21 2.01 11.39
CA VAL A 42 15.80 2.05 12.73
C VAL A 42 15.38 3.36 13.37
N ARG A 43 14.88 3.32 14.59
CA ARG A 43 14.28 4.51 15.24
C ARG A 43 15.25 5.67 15.41
N THR A 44 16.54 5.37 15.54
CA THR A 44 17.61 6.38 15.70
C THR A 44 18.06 7.00 14.38
N CYS A 45 17.68 6.40 13.24
CA CYS A 45 17.97 6.94 11.93
C CYS A 45 16.92 7.98 11.50
N PRO A 46 17.33 9.05 10.80
CA PRO A 46 16.39 10.08 10.35
C PRO A 46 15.45 9.61 9.24
N SER A 47 15.83 8.59 8.49
CA SER A 47 15.03 8.06 7.37
C SER A 47 14.98 6.53 7.34
N SER A 48 13.85 6.01 6.93
CA SER A 48 13.64 4.60 6.61
C SER A 48 13.95 4.30 5.14
N ARG A 49 14.00 3.02 4.80
CA ARG A 49 14.08 2.53 3.42
C ARG A 49 12.78 1.84 3.06
N LEU A 50 12.15 2.30 1.99
CA LEU A 50 11.05 1.63 1.35
C LEU A 50 11.57 0.86 0.14
N ALA A 51 11.06 -0.33 -0.08
CA ALA A 51 11.28 -1.08 -1.31
C ALA A 51 9.94 -1.51 -1.91
N GLY A 52 9.84 -1.40 -3.22
CA GLY A 52 8.75 -1.94 -4.02
C GLY A 52 9.25 -3.05 -4.92
N VAL A 53 8.51 -4.16 -4.95
CA VAL A 53 8.83 -5.33 -5.78
C VAL A 53 7.62 -5.67 -6.64
N VAL A 54 7.79 -5.60 -7.95
CA VAL A 54 6.81 -6.11 -8.91
C VAL A 54 7.03 -7.60 -9.08
N MET A 55 6.00 -8.36 -8.75
CA MET A 55 6.03 -9.83 -8.87
C MET A 55 4.86 -10.31 -9.72
N ARG A 56 5.13 -11.24 -10.61
CA ARG A 56 4.14 -11.98 -11.40
C ARG A 56 3.52 -13.12 -10.57
N ALA A 57 2.34 -13.58 -11.00
CA ALA A 57 1.65 -14.69 -10.34
C ALA A 57 2.45 -16.01 -10.34
N ASP A 58 3.38 -16.18 -11.28
CA ASP A 58 4.36 -17.30 -11.30
C ASP A 58 5.61 -17.04 -10.43
N ARG A 59 5.57 -15.99 -9.61
CA ARG A 59 6.59 -15.56 -8.62
C ARG A 59 7.89 -15.04 -9.21
N ARG A 60 7.91 -14.69 -10.49
CA ARG A 60 9.05 -13.97 -11.07
C ARG A 60 9.01 -12.52 -10.63
N VAL A 61 10.14 -12.03 -10.18
CA VAL A 61 10.35 -10.60 -9.91
C VAL A 61 10.62 -9.90 -11.24
N ASP A 62 9.78 -8.93 -11.58
CA ASP A 62 9.85 -8.19 -12.84
C ASP A 62 10.33 -6.74 -12.65
N GLY A 63 10.54 -6.29 -11.44
CA GLY A 63 11.05 -4.95 -11.14
C GLY A 63 11.23 -4.72 -9.64
N VAL A 64 12.19 -3.86 -9.32
CA VAL A 64 12.46 -3.40 -7.96
C VAL A 64 12.75 -1.91 -8.00
N ALA A 65 12.21 -1.17 -7.04
CA ALA A 65 12.50 0.24 -6.85
C ALA A 65 12.60 0.57 -5.36
N PHE A 66 13.29 1.67 -5.04
CA PHE A 66 13.51 2.10 -3.66
C PHE A 66 13.11 3.56 -3.47
N ALA A 67 12.63 3.88 -2.27
CA ALA A 67 12.43 5.24 -1.81
C ALA A 67 12.87 5.36 -0.35
N ARG A 68 12.81 6.58 0.16
CA ARG A 68 13.01 6.89 1.57
C ARG A 68 11.75 7.54 2.13
N ALA A 69 11.56 7.40 3.43
CA ALA A 69 10.59 8.17 4.17
C ALA A 69 11.21 8.63 5.50
N THR A 70 10.78 9.76 6.00
CA THR A 70 11.25 10.34 7.26
C THR A 70 10.70 9.52 8.43
N VAL A 71 11.54 9.14 9.38
CA VAL A 71 11.09 8.47 10.60
C VAL A 71 10.28 9.46 11.45
N GLY A 72 9.01 9.12 11.74
CA GLY A 72 8.09 10.02 12.41
C GLY A 72 7.51 11.14 11.55
N GLY A 73 7.89 11.21 10.26
CA GLY A 73 7.44 12.22 9.32
C GLY A 73 6.01 12.02 8.77
N ASP A 74 5.75 12.65 7.64
CA ASP A 74 4.43 12.65 6.96
C ASP A 74 4.53 12.43 5.45
N ASP A 75 5.67 11.91 4.97
CA ASP A 75 6.06 11.74 3.57
C ASP A 75 5.99 10.29 3.06
N ALA A 76 5.40 9.37 3.84
CA ALA A 76 5.32 7.96 3.47
C ALA A 76 4.50 7.73 2.19
N THR A 77 3.43 8.52 1.97
CA THR A 77 2.62 8.46 0.75
C THR A 77 3.44 8.82 -0.48
N GLU A 78 4.22 9.90 -0.40
CA GLU A 78 5.13 10.33 -1.46
C GLU A 78 6.17 9.23 -1.78
N GLY A 79 6.72 8.59 -0.74
CA GLY A 79 7.64 7.46 -0.89
C GLY A 79 7.03 6.30 -1.67
N VAL A 80 5.76 5.95 -1.41
CA VAL A 80 5.02 4.92 -2.15
C VAL A 80 4.81 5.32 -3.61
N LEU A 81 4.36 6.55 -3.86
CA LEU A 81 4.12 7.06 -5.20
C LEU A 81 5.41 7.13 -6.03
N LYS A 82 6.52 7.56 -5.43
CA LYS A 82 7.84 7.59 -6.05
C LYS A 82 8.32 6.21 -6.49
N ILE A 83 8.08 5.16 -5.69
CA ILE A 83 8.36 3.77 -6.08
C ILE A 83 7.56 3.40 -7.33
N TYR A 84 6.27 3.72 -7.37
CA TYR A 84 5.42 3.40 -8.51
C TYR A 84 5.87 4.13 -9.78
N GLU A 85 6.19 5.41 -9.66
CA GLU A 85 6.72 6.24 -10.76
C GLU A 85 8.04 5.71 -11.32
N GLN A 86 9.01 5.40 -10.45
CA GLN A 86 10.31 4.85 -10.85
C GLN A 86 10.20 3.53 -11.59
N LEU A 87 9.22 2.70 -11.24
CA LEU A 87 8.98 1.45 -11.94
C LEU A 87 8.44 1.68 -13.35
N GLY A 88 7.70 2.77 -13.61
CA GLY A 88 7.22 3.16 -14.94
C GLY A 88 6.37 2.10 -15.64
N ARG A 89 5.60 1.28 -14.87
CA ARG A 89 4.94 0.08 -15.39
C ARG A 89 3.42 0.19 -15.36
N ALA A 90 2.81 0.24 -16.55
CA ALA A 90 1.35 0.23 -16.70
C ALA A 90 0.72 -1.15 -16.45
N ASP A 91 1.50 -2.23 -16.49
CA ASP A 91 1.04 -3.61 -16.36
C ASP A 91 0.92 -4.13 -14.90
N ILE A 92 1.18 -3.28 -13.92
CA ILE A 92 0.85 -3.52 -12.50
C ILE A 92 -0.67 -3.56 -12.37
N ASN A 93 -1.20 -4.62 -11.77
CA ASN A 93 -2.64 -4.85 -11.62
C ASN A 93 -3.17 -4.50 -10.22
N ALA A 94 -2.32 -4.53 -9.21
CA ALA A 94 -2.65 -4.16 -7.83
C ALA A 94 -1.40 -3.76 -7.04
N VAL A 95 -1.60 -2.99 -5.98
CA VAL A 95 -0.57 -2.63 -5.00
C VAL A 95 -0.90 -3.27 -3.66
N ILE A 96 0.09 -3.89 -3.02
CA ILE A 96 -0.01 -4.45 -1.67
C ILE A 96 0.98 -3.71 -0.76
N LEU A 97 0.45 -3.04 0.27
CA LEU A 97 1.24 -2.31 1.26
C LEU A 97 1.39 -3.16 2.53
N SER A 98 2.60 -3.25 3.07
CA SER A 98 2.88 -3.89 4.37
C SER A 98 2.64 -2.92 5.52
N GLY A 99 1.38 -2.55 5.74
CA GLY A 99 0.98 -1.54 6.72
C GLY A 99 0.70 -0.18 6.10
N ALA A 100 -0.20 0.58 6.73
CA ALA A 100 -0.48 1.98 6.40
C ALA A 100 0.21 2.95 7.36
N VAL A 101 0.65 2.47 8.53
CA VAL A 101 1.45 3.25 9.48
C VAL A 101 2.81 2.62 9.54
N ILE A 102 3.79 3.32 9.01
CA ILE A 102 5.17 2.86 8.85
C ILE A 102 6.14 3.84 9.51
N SER A 103 7.41 3.53 9.56
CA SER A 103 8.51 4.45 9.90
C SER A 103 8.21 5.34 11.09
N TRP A 104 7.78 4.75 12.22
CA TRP A 104 7.43 5.49 13.43
C TRP A 104 6.31 6.51 13.22
N PHE A 105 5.08 6.01 12.99
CA PHE A 105 3.86 6.81 12.80
C PHE A 105 3.85 7.72 11.55
N ASN A 106 4.64 7.42 10.54
CA ASN A 106 4.49 8.02 9.22
C ASN A 106 3.34 7.29 8.50
N ILE A 107 2.28 8.02 8.16
CA ILE A 107 1.01 7.43 7.71
C ILE A 107 0.90 7.55 6.19
N ILE A 108 0.70 6.41 5.53
CA ILE A 108 0.38 6.33 4.11
C ILE A 108 -1.11 6.65 3.95
N ASP A 109 -1.45 7.70 3.22
CA ASP A 109 -2.82 7.95 2.78
C ASP A 109 -3.16 7.00 1.63
N ILE A 110 -3.81 5.90 1.96
CA ILE A 110 -4.15 4.85 0.98
C ILE A 110 -5.17 5.33 -0.05
N GLN A 111 -5.99 6.35 0.28
CA GLN A 111 -6.92 6.96 -0.67
C GLN A 111 -6.15 7.76 -1.72
N GLU A 112 -5.19 8.59 -1.32
CA GLU A 112 -4.35 9.35 -2.23
C GLU A 112 -3.54 8.42 -3.16
N VAL A 113 -2.98 7.33 -2.61
CA VAL A 113 -2.29 6.30 -3.41
C VAL A 113 -3.23 5.72 -4.46
N PHE A 114 -4.46 5.36 -4.07
CA PHE A 114 -5.46 4.82 -5.00
C PHE A 114 -5.85 5.84 -6.07
N ASP A 115 -6.11 7.08 -5.69
CA ASP A 115 -6.57 8.15 -6.59
C ASP A 115 -5.51 8.49 -7.65
N ILE A 116 -4.23 8.39 -7.32
CA ILE A 116 -3.12 8.67 -8.25
C ILE A 116 -2.79 7.45 -9.11
N ILE A 117 -2.65 6.28 -8.50
CA ILE A 117 -2.21 5.07 -9.20
C ILE A 117 -3.35 4.46 -10.05
N GLN A 118 -4.62 4.65 -9.65
CA GLN A 118 -5.80 4.08 -10.31
C GLN A 118 -5.71 2.54 -10.45
N LYS A 119 -5.15 1.88 -9.44
CA LYS A 119 -5.11 0.42 -9.29
C LYS A 119 -5.58 0.03 -7.90
N PRO A 120 -6.16 -1.15 -7.71
CA PRO A 120 -6.51 -1.64 -6.39
C PRO A 120 -5.33 -1.55 -5.43
N VAL A 121 -5.58 -0.98 -4.24
CA VAL A 121 -4.61 -0.85 -3.15
C VAL A 121 -5.09 -1.69 -1.98
N ILE A 122 -4.28 -2.65 -1.55
CA ILE A 122 -4.56 -3.53 -0.42
C ILE A 122 -3.48 -3.30 0.64
N CYS A 123 -3.89 -2.74 1.77
CA CYS A 123 -3.00 -2.55 2.91
C CYS A 123 -3.18 -3.70 3.90
N LEU A 124 -2.09 -4.40 4.22
CA LEU A 124 -2.06 -5.58 5.09
C LEU A 124 -1.53 -5.24 6.47
N THR A 125 -2.17 -5.77 7.49
CA THR A 125 -1.60 -5.90 8.84
C THR A 125 -1.81 -7.33 9.35
N TYR A 126 -0.91 -7.79 10.22
CA TYR A 126 -0.84 -9.21 10.59
C TYR A 126 -1.34 -9.48 12.00
N GLU A 127 -1.60 -8.44 12.77
CA GLU A 127 -1.97 -8.55 14.18
C GLU A 127 -3.16 -7.64 14.49
N GLU A 128 -3.94 -8.08 15.45
CA GLU A 128 -4.95 -7.23 16.03
C GLU A 128 -4.29 -6.04 16.75
N SER A 129 -4.97 -4.92 16.73
CA SER A 129 -4.49 -3.71 17.40
C SER A 129 -5.68 -2.91 17.92
N PRO A 130 -5.64 -2.43 19.15
CA PRO A 130 -6.67 -1.55 19.70
C PRO A 130 -6.70 -0.16 19.06
N GLY A 131 -5.78 0.13 18.14
CA GLY A 131 -5.58 1.44 17.52
C GLY A 131 -4.28 2.09 18.00
N LEU A 132 -3.92 3.20 17.34
CA LEU A 132 -2.68 3.93 17.61
C LEU A 132 -2.93 5.33 18.17
N GLU A 133 -4.18 5.73 18.38
CA GLU A 133 -4.56 7.09 18.79
C GLU A 133 -3.89 7.51 20.11
N ARG A 134 -3.85 6.58 21.08
CA ARG A 134 -3.18 6.83 22.36
C ARG A 134 -1.70 7.14 22.18
N TYR A 135 -1.01 6.34 21.39
CA TYR A 135 0.42 6.50 21.14
C TYR A 135 0.73 7.75 20.31
N ILE A 136 -0.11 8.10 19.36
CA ILE A 136 0.02 9.34 18.59
C ILE A 136 -0.06 10.55 19.52
N ARG A 137 -1.00 10.56 20.50
CA ARG A 137 -1.12 11.64 21.48
C ARG A 137 0.06 11.68 22.45
N GLU A 138 0.64 10.53 22.78
CA GLU A 138 1.76 10.41 23.71
C GLU A 138 3.08 10.90 23.10
N TYR A 139 3.32 10.58 21.82
CA TYR A 139 4.64 10.82 21.19
C TYR A 139 4.74 12.13 20.40
N PHE A 140 3.63 12.75 20.03
CA PHE A 140 3.64 13.96 19.20
C PHE A 140 3.06 15.16 19.92
N GLN A 141 3.77 16.30 19.88
CA GLN A 141 3.33 17.54 20.52
C GLN A 141 2.07 18.12 19.87
N ASN A 142 1.91 17.95 18.55
CA ASN A 142 0.76 18.39 17.74
C ASN A 142 0.13 17.17 17.03
N PRO A 143 -0.63 16.34 17.79
CA PRO A 143 -1.08 15.05 17.27
C PRO A 143 -2.30 15.14 16.33
N GLU A 144 -3.00 16.29 16.25
CA GLU A 144 -4.32 16.39 15.64
C GLU A 144 -4.33 16.04 14.15
N GLU A 145 -3.33 16.53 13.39
CA GLU A 145 -3.23 16.21 11.96
C GLU A 145 -2.92 14.73 11.73
N LYS A 146 -1.99 14.20 12.50
CA LYS A 146 -1.62 12.77 12.43
C LYS A 146 -2.77 11.86 12.85
N LEU A 147 -3.55 12.26 13.87
CA LEU A 147 -4.78 11.57 14.27
C LEU A 147 -5.84 11.61 13.15
N ARG A 148 -6.05 12.76 12.52
CA ARG A 148 -6.97 12.87 11.38
C ARG A 148 -6.58 11.95 10.22
N ARG A 149 -5.29 11.90 9.87
CA ARG A 149 -4.76 10.98 8.86
C ARG A 149 -4.97 9.52 9.25
N TYR A 150 -4.68 9.18 10.50
CA TYR A 150 -4.89 7.82 11.01
C TYR A 150 -6.38 7.41 10.97
N GLN A 151 -7.28 8.29 11.40
CA GLN A 151 -8.73 8.02 11.40
C GLN A 151 -9.28 7.87 9.97
N ARG A 152 -8.75 8.61 8.99
CA ARG A 152 -9.13 8.45 7.58
C ARG A 152 -8.82 7.09 6.99
N LEU A 153 -7.88 6.35 7.55
CA LEU A 153 -7.60 4.97 7.13
C LEU A 153 -8.82 4.04 7.28
N GLY A 154 -9.76 4.37 8.16
CA GLY A 154 -10.95 3.56 8.42
C GLY A 154 -10.66 2.24 9.11
N GLN A 155 -11.69 1.41 9.19
CA GLN A 155 -11.61 0.10 9.85
C GLN A 155 -10.88 -0.92 8.98
N ARG A 156 -10.38 -1.97 9.64
CA ARG A 156 -9.77 -3.12 8.99
C ARG A 156 -10.79 -4.25 8.93
N GLU A 157 -10.76 -4.98 7.84
CA GLU A 157 -11.52 -6.21 7.67
C GLU A 157 -10.62 -7.43 7.88
N ILE A 158 -11.18 -8.49 8.47
CA ILE A 158 -10.45 -9.74 8.69
C ILE A 158 -10.73 -10.66 7.52
N ILE A 159 -9.68 -11.22 6.94
CA ILE A 159 -9.80 -12.27 5.93
C ILE A 159 -8.97 -13.49 6.30
N SER A 160 -9.45 -14.68 5.93
CA SER A 160 -8.73 -15.94 6.10
C SER A 160 -8.03 -16.33 4.81
N LEU A 161 -6.73 -16.59 4.90
CA LEU A 161 -5.93 -17.09 3.79
C LEU A 161 -6.03 -18.62 3.67
N LYS A 162 -5.78 -19.15 2.46
CA LYS A 162 -5.72 -20.61 2.23
C LYS A 162 -4.67 -21.34 3.06
N THR A 163 -3.69 -20.60 3.58
CA THR A 163 -2.64 -21.10 4.47
C THR A 163 -3.10 -21.32 5.91
N GLY A 164 -4.37 -21.01 6.24
CA GLY A 164 -4.94 -21.14 7.57
C GLY A 164 -4.74 -19.91 8.47
N TYR A 165 -4.00 -18.90 8.02
CA TYR A 165 -3.76 -17.69 8.78
C TYR A 165 -4.82 -16.62 8.48
N GLN A 166 -5.09 -15.78 9.49
CA GLN A 166 -5.89 -14.57 9.34
C GLN A 166 -4.98 -13.35 9.16
N VAL A 167 -5.44 -12.40 8.37
CA VAL A 167 -4.82 -11.09 8.18
C VAL A 167 -5.90 -10.01 8.19
N TYR A 168 -5.51 -8.80 8.55
CA TYR A 168 -6.37 -7.63 8.58
C TYR A 168 -6.06 -6.78 7.36
N ILE A 169 -7.08 -6.37 6.62
CA ILE A 169 -6.91 -5.59 5.40
C ILE A 169 -7.68 -4.27 5.44
N ARG A 170 -7.17 -3.32 4.67
CA ARG A 170 -7.94 -2.21 4.08
C ARG A 170 -7.78 -2.30 2.59
N ALA A 171 -8.87 -2.32 1.85
CA ALA A 171 -8.84 -2.45 0.40
C ALA A 171 -9.57 -1.28 -0.25
N LEU A 172 -8.94 -0.66 -1.24
CA LEU A 172 -9.52 0.34 -2.11
C LEU A 172 -9.46 -0.15 -3.55
N GLY A 173 -10.56 -0.01 -4.30
CA GLY A 173 -10.66 -0.50 -5.67
C GLY A 173 -10.76 -2.03 -5.82
N ALA A 174 -10.98 -2.75 -4.73
CA ALA A 174 -11.25 -4.18 -4.70
C ALA A 174 -12.18 -4.53 -3.53
N THR A 175 -13.01 -5.52 -3.71
CA THR A 175 -13.80 -6.10 -2.63
C THR A 175 -12.92 -6.94 -1.70
N PRO A 176 -13.33 -7.20 -0.45
CA PRO A 176 -12.59 -8.08 0.45
C PRO A 176 -12.35 -9.48 -0.12
N GLU A 177 -13.31 -9.99 -0.89
CA GLU A 177 -13.19 -11.31 -1.55
C GLU A 177 -12.16 -11.27 -2.69
N GLU A 178 -12.14 -10.22 -3.52
CA GLU A 178 -11.12 -10.05 -4.55
C GLU A 178 -9.73 -9.89 -3.93
N ALA A 179 -9.61 -9.13 -2.84
CA ALA A 179 -8.39 -9.00 -2.07
C ALA A 179 -7.93 -10.36 -1.53
N ARG A 180 -8.84 -11.17 -0.97
CA ARG A 180 -8.55 -12.53 -0.49
C ARG A 180 -8.02 -13.43 -1.60
N VAL A 181 -8.67 -13.42 -2.76
CA VAL A 181 -8.23 -14.22 -3.93
C VAL A 181 -6.85 -13.77 -4.41
N LEU A 182 -6.61 -12.44 -4.51
CA LEU A 182 -5.31 -11.89 -4.90
C LEU A 182 -4.22 -12.32 -3.90
N LEU A 183 -4.46 -12.11 -2.61
CA LEU A 183 -3.48 -12.43 -1.57
C LEU A 183 -3.15 -13.92 -1.55
N ASN A 184 -4.15 -14.78 -1.73
CA ASN A 184 -3.95 -16.23 -1.83
C ASN A 184 -3.10 -16.66 -3.03
N LYS A 185 -3.16 -15.92 -4.15
CA LYS A 185 -2.30 -16.18 -5.32
C LYS A 185 -0.83 -15.91 -5.02
N PHE A 186 -0.54 -14.91 -4.18
CA PHE A 186 0.82 -14.47 -3.89
C PHE A 186 1.36 -14.95 -2.54
N THR A 187 0.57 -15.67 -1.73
CA THR A 187 1.02 -16.24 -0.45
C THR A 187 1.34 -17.71 -0.62
N LEU A 188 2.58 -18.10 -0.39
CA LEU A 188 3.04 -19.50 -0.45
C LEU A 188 2.74 -20.22 0.85
N ASP A 189 3.24 -19.67 1.92
CA ASP A 189 3.11 -20.16 3.29
C ASP A 189 2.86 -18.97 4.26
N GLY A 190 2.52 -19.30 5.50
CA GLY A 190 2.29 -18.28 6.52
C GLY A 190 1.21 -17.27 6.13
N ARG A 191 1.45 -16.00 6.42
CA ARG A 191 0.48 -14.91 6.25
C ARG A 191 0.99 -13.73 5.40
N ARG A 192 2.19 -13.82 4.83
CA ARG A 192 2.80 -12.72 4.09
C ARG A 192 2.90 -13.03 2.60
N PRO A 193 2.28 -12.20 1.72
CA PRO A 193 2.44 -12.34 0.28
C PRO A 193 3.89 -12.17 -0.16
N GLU A 194 4.33 -12.97 -1.12
CA GLU A 194 5.71 -12.99 -1.61
C GLU A 194 6.24 -11.63 -2.09
N PRO A 195 5.49 -10.80 -2.86
CA PRO A 195 6.00 -9.49 -3.27
C PRO A 195 6.30 -8.59 -2.06
N VAL A 196 5.50 -8.66 -1.00
CA VAL A 196 5.74 -7.93 0.25
C VAL A 196 6.91 -8.53 1.04
N ARG A 197 7.03 -9.87 1.06
CA ARG A 197 8.14 -10.56 1.72
C ARG A 197 9.48 -10.18 1.08
N VAL A 198 9.56 -10.22 -0.23
CA VAL A 198 10.79 -9.84 -0.98
C VAL A 198 11.07 -8.35 -0.83
N ALA A 199 10.04 -7.47 -0.91
CA ALA A 199 10.20 -6.04 -0.68
C ALA A 199 10.79 -5.74 0.71
N ARG A 200 10.31 -6.45 1.76
CA ARG A 200 10.85 -6.29 3.11
C ARG A 200 12.33 -6.69 3.21
N LEU A 201 12.72 -7.79 2.56
CA LEU A 201 14.13 -8.22 2.51
C LEU A 201 14.99 -7.16 1.80
N ALA A 202 14.53 -6.64 0.67
CA ALA A 202 15.22 -5.61 -0.08
C ALA A 202 15.35 -4.29 0.73
N ALA A 203 14.28 -3.83 1.37
CA ALA A 203 14.30 -2.65 2.21
C ALA A 203 15.29 -2.80 3.39
N ARG A 204 15.30 -3.99 4.00
CA ARG A 204 16.24 -4.31 5.10
C ARG A 204 17.69 -4.32 4.63
N ALA A 205 17.97 -4.94 3.48
CA ALA A 205 19.32 -4.94 2.91
C ALA A 205 19.81 -3.52 2.58
N ALA A 206 18.93 -2.68 1.99
CA ALA A 206 19.24 -1.29 1.71
C ALA A 206 19.49 -0.47 2.98
N MET A 207 18.77 -0.74 4.06
CA MET A 207 18.97 -0.07 5.35
C MET A 207 20.34 -0.39 5.94
N HIS A 208 20.75 -1.66 5.96
CA HIS A 208 22.05 -2.08 6.47
C HIS A 208 23.23 -1.62 5.59
N SER A 209 23.05 -1.54 4.28
CA SER A 209 24.12 -1.03 3.39
C SER A 209 24.46 0.44 3.67
N ASP A 210 23.44 1.24 4.01
CA ASP A 210 23.65 2.65 4.35
C ASP A 210 24.34 2.83 5.73
N GLU A 211 24.08 1.94 6.69
CA GLU A 211 24.75 1.94 8.00
C GLU A 211 26.22 1.57 7.86
N GLY A 212 26.56 0.56 7.05
CA GLY A 212 27.93 0.14 6.79
C GLY A 212 28.78 1.17 6.03
N LEU A 213 28.18 2.06 5.24
CA LEU A 213 28.86 3.15 4.55
C LEU A 213 29.15 4.35 5.47
N SER A 214 28.38 4.53 6.55
CA SER A 214 28.60 5.62 7.52
C SER A 214 29.76 5.34 8.49
N GLU A 215 30.22 4.09 8.61
CA GLU A 215 31.39 3.74 9.43
C GLU A 215 32.74 3.88 8.68
N ILE A 216 32.72 4.16 7.36
CA ILE A 216 33.94 4.25 6.50
C ILE A 216 34.27 5.71 6.16
N THR A 217 33.47 6.68 6.55
CA THR A 217 33.70 8.12 6.36
C THR A 217 33.97 8.83 7.68
#